data_ae4f337f7e68f2657d28e930c8849938
#
_entry.id   ae4f337f7e68f2657d28e930c8849938
#
_cell.length_a   1.000
_cell.length_b   1.000
_cell.length_c   1.000
_cell.angle_alpha   90.00
_cell.angle_beta   90.00
_cell.angle_gamma   90.00
#
_symmetry.space_group_name_H-M   'P 1'
#
loop_
_entity.id
_entity.type
_entity.pdbx_description
1 polymer ?
#
loop_
_entity_poly.entity_id
_entity_poly.type
_entity_poly.pdbx_seq_one_letter_code
_entity_poly.pdbx_strand_id
1 'polypeptide(L)'
;MSQENVGASMAEVVRTPIGPNARLPTRRTIEERLMVRWPGAWAPLSRAVNRLPPRSRLRRSLLRRNALSGWGAWVRGDLDLCVVRFAPDWHYDAPPEWLVAGMPSVYRGHTGLREWFAELREAWEILDHTPLEVVDAGDVIAFLCKIRLRGRTSGIELDSRLGQVFWIEGGLIVRERDFSDWDEALRALGVPTKAEVGGEQRRITSP
;
A
#
# COMPACT_ATOMS: atom_id res chain seq x y z
N MET A 1 -7.89 42.81 -6.56
CA MET A 1 -7.68 41.64 -5.67
C MET A 1 -8.46 40.49 -6.28
N SER A 2 -7.83 39.74 -7.16
CA SER A 2 -8.44 38.56 -7.83
C SER A 2 -8.21 37.33 -6.96
N GLN A 3 -9.29 36.76 -6.45
CA GLN A 3 -9.23 35.43 -5.83
C GLN A 3 -9.05 34.40 -6.96
N GLU A 4 -7.85 33.87 -7.10
CA GLU A 4 -7.61 32.67 -7.87
C GLU A 4 -8.30 31.51 -7.15
N ASN A 5 -9.43 31.12 -7.71
CA ASN A 5 -10.16 29.92 -7.34
C ASN A 5 -9.36 28.72 -7.92
N VAL A 6 -8.36 28.24 -7.18
CA VAL A 6 -7.67 27.00 -7.48
C VAL A 6 -8.65 25.87 -7.18
N GLY A 7 -9.47 25.57 -8.18
CA GLY A 7 -10.26 24.35 -8.19
C GLY A 7 -9.31 23.17 -8.20
N ALA A 8 -8.99 22.62 -7.02
CA ALA A 8 -8.33 21.34 -6.90
C ALA A 8 -9.24 20.32 -7.59
N SER A 9 -8.86 19.93 -8.80
CA SER A 9 -9.48 18.80 -9.49
C SER A 9 -9.37 17.61 -8.54
N MET A 10 -10.50 17.17 -7.98
CA MET A 10 -10.54 15.96 -7.19
C MET A 10 -9.94 14.85 -8.06
N ALA A 11 -8.78 14.33 -7.65
CA ALA A 11 -8.13 13.24 -8.36
C ALA A 11 -9.15 12.10 -8.54
N GLU A 12 -9.23 11.58 -9.76
CA GLU A 12 -10.13 10.47 -10.06
C GLU A 12 -9.72 9.25 -9.25
N VAL A 13 -10.56 8.81 -8.34
CA VAL A 13 -10.31 7.63 -7.51
C VAL A 13 -11.02 6.41 -8.08
N VAL A 14 -10.28 5.33 -8.30
CA VAL A 14 -10.80 4.07 -8.80
C VAL A 14 -10.53 2.94 -7.82
N ARG A 15 -11.59 2.27 -7.38
CA ARG A 15 -11.51 1.10 -6.49
C ARG A 15 -11.57 -0.18 -7.30
N THR A 16 -10.61 -1.09 -7.05
CA THR A 16 -10.50 -2.38 -7.74
C THR A 16 -10.49 -3.51 -6.71
N PRO A 17 -11.59 -4.26 -6.58
CA PRO A 17 -11.65 -5.41 -5.69
C PRO A 17 -10.63 -6.50 -6.09
N ILE A 18 -10.03 -7.11 -5.08
CA ILE A 18 -9.24 -8.33 -5.23
C ILE A 18 -10.17 -9.48 -4.81
N GLY A 19 -10.61 -10.27 -5.77
CA GLY A 19 -11.61 -11.31 -5.50
C GLY A 19 -11.21 -12.27 -4.38
N PRO A 20 -12.18 -12.90 -3.70
CA PRO A 20 -11.97 -13.72 -2.49
C PRO A 20 -11.09 -14.95 -2.73
N ASN A 21 -10.93 -15.36 -3.99
CA ASN A 21 -10.08 -16.50 -4.39
C ASN A 21 -8.67 -16.06 -4.84
N ALA A 22 -8.30 -14.80 -4.66
CA ALA A 22 -6.98 -14.33 -5.00
C ALA A 22 -5.95 -14.95 -4.04
N ARG A 23 -4.99 -15.67 -4.60
CA ARG A 23 -3.92 -16.29 -3.82
C ARG A 23 -2.63 -15.51 -3.99
N LEU A 24 -1.92 -15.33 -2.91
CA LEU A 24 -0.58 -14.77 -2.94
C LEU A 24 0.40 -15.78 -3.55
N PRO A 25 1.32 -15.35 -4.43
CA PRO A 25 2.34 -16.23 -4.97
C PRO A 25 3.23 -16.78 -3.86
N THR A 26 3.32 -18.09 -3.72
CA THR A 26 4.19 -18.77 -2.74
C THR A 26 5.64 -18.87 -3.20
N ARG A 27 5.92 -18.67 -4.49
CA ARG A 27 7.25 -18.66 -5.11
C ARG A 27 7.35 -17.50 -6.08
N ARG A 28 8.58 -17.05 -6.38
CA ARG A 28 8.80 -16.05 -7.42
C ARG A 28 8.21 -16.48 -8.76
N THR A 29 7.35 -15.66 -9.33
CA THR A 29 6.89 -15.77 -10.72
C THR A 29 8.03 -15.49 -11.69
N ILE A 30 7.86 -15.79 -12.98
CA ILE A 30 8.86 -15.45 -14.00
C ILE A 30 9.11 -13.94 -14.04
N GLU A 31 8.05 -13.14 -13.95
CA GLU A 31 8.16 -11.67 -13.93
C GLU A 31 8.93 -11.16 -12.72
N GLU A 32 8.66 -11.70 -11.54
CA GLU A 32 9.37 -11.35 -10.32
C GLU A 32 10.86 -11.68 -10.41
N ARG A 33 11.22 -12.81 -11.04
CA ARG A 33 12.63 -13.15 -11.32
C ARG A 33 13.28 -12.15 -12.26
N LEU A 34 12.56 -11.71 -13.31
CA LEU A 34 13.06 -10.71 -14.25
C LEU A 34 13.21 -9.35 -13.56
N MET A 35 12.27 -8.95 -12.70
CA MET A 35 12.38 -7.70 -11.92
C MET A 35 13.62 -7.67 -11.04
N VAL A 36 13.90 -8.75 -10.33
CA VAL A 36 15.11 -8.84 -9.47
C VAL A 36 16.38 -8.91 -10.30
N ARG A 37 16.36 -9.56 -11.47
CA ARG A 37 17.52 -9.68 -12.37
C ARG A 37 17.85 -8.36 -13.08
N TRP A 38 16.82 -7.54 -13.37
CA TRP A 38 16.94 -6.25 -14.06
C TRP A 38 16.18 -5.16 -13.30
N PRO A 39 16.62 -4.79 -12.08
CA PRO A 39 15.89 -3.85 -11.24
C PRO A 39 15.69 -2.48 -11.89
N GLY A 40 16.63 -2.02 -12.72
CA GLY A 40 16.52 -0.75 -13.45
C GLY A 40 15.39 -0.68 -14.48
N ALA A 41 14.80 -1.82 -14.88
CA ALA A 41 13.67 -1.85 -15.80
C ALA A 41 12.32 -1.56 -15.08
N TRP A 42 12.27 -1.69 -13.77
CA TRP A 42 11.03 -1.53 -13.01
C TRP A 42 10.49 -0.10 -13.05
N ALA A 43 11.31 0.89 -12.71
CA ALA A 43 10.86 2.29 -12.63
C ALA A 43 10.27 2.81 -13.96
N PRO A 44 10.90 2.63 -15.15
CA PRO A 44 10.30 3.05 -16.41
C PRO A 44 9.00 2.30 -16.74
N LEU A 45 8.89 1.00 -16.42
CA LEU A 45 7.68 0.23 -16.63
C LEU A 45 6.54 0.72 -15.73
N SER A 46 6.80 0.88 -14.44
CA SER A 46 5.83 1.41 -13.46
C SER A 46 5.37 2.82 -13.85
N ARG A 47 6.30 3.68 -14.29
CA ARG A 47 5.97 5.03 -14.80
C ARG A 47 5.06 4.96 -16.03
N ALA A 48 5.27 4.04 -16.95
CA ALA A 48 4.41 3.86 -18.11
C ALA A 48 2.98 3.42 -17.68
N VAL A 49 2.86 2.54 -16.71
CA VAL A 49 1.58 2.12 -16.13
C VAL A 49 0.88 3.30 -15.43
N ASN A 50 1.60 4.10 -14.65
CA ASN A 50 1.03 5.24 -13.92
C ASN A 50 0.53 6.38 -14.84
N ARG A 51 1.05 6.47 -16.08
CA ARG A 51 0.53 7.41 -17.09
C ARG A 51 -0.82 6.99 -17.69
N LEU A 52 -1.23 5.74 -17.52
CA LEU A 52 -2.55 5.31 -17.96
C LEU A 52 -3.62 5.91 -17.03
N PRO A 53 -4.79 6.30 -17.56
CA PRO A 53 -5.89 6.78 -16.71
C PRO A 53 -6.28 5.75 -15.64
N PRO A 54 -6.65 6.16 -14.40
CA PRO A 54 -7.05 5.23 -13.33
C PRO A 54 -8.20 4.28 -13.74
N ARG A 55 -9.13 4.72 -14.60
CA ARG A 55 -10.22 3.87 -15.15
C ARG A 55 -9.76 2.85 -16.19
N SER A 56 -8.54 2.90 -16.68
CA SER A 56 -8.03 1.95 -17.65
C SER A 56 -8.10 0.52 -17.12
N ARG A 57 -8.70 -0.38 -17.88
CA ARG A 57 -8.75 -1.82 -17.54
C ARG A 57 -7.33 -2.41 -17.42
N LEU A 58 -6.42 -1.96 -18.28
CA LEU A 58 -5.03 -2.40 -18.27
C LEU A 58 -4.34 -1.94 -16.97
N ARG A 59 -4.45 -0.64 -16.60
CA ARG A 59 -3.88 -0.12 -15.36
C ARG A 59 -4.40 -0.88 -14.13
N ARG A 60 -5.72 -1.05 -14.01
CA ARG A 60 -6.33 -1.80 -12.90
C ARG A 60 -5.83 -3.24 -12.80
N SER A 61 -5.71 -3.93 -13.95
CA SER A 61 -5.20 -5.30 -13.98
C SER A 61 -3.75 -5.38 -13.54
N LEU A 62 -2.90 -4.45 -14.02
CA LEU A 62 -1.49 -4.39 -13.65
C LEU A 62 -1.28 -4.01 -12.20
N LEU A 63 -2.02 -3.03 -11.67
CA LEU A 63 -1.96 -2.65 -10.26
C LEU A 63 -2.39 -3.79 -9.34
N ARG A 64 -3.51 -4.47 -9.67
CA ARG A 64 -3.96 -5.65 -8.92
C ARG A 64 -2.89 -6.75 -8.91
N ARG A 65 -2.26 -7.02 -10.05
CA ARG A 65 -1.19 -8.02 -10.18
C ARG A 65 0.04 -7.61 -9.39
N ASN A 66 0.42 -6.34 -9.46
CA ASN A 66 1.54 -5.80 -8.69
C ASN A 66 1.30 -5.85 -7.18
N ALA A 67 0.08 -5.56 -6.72
CA ALA A 67 -0.32 -5.70 -5.32
C ALA A 67 -0.15 -7.14 -4.83
N LEU A 68 -0.69 -8.11 -5.56
CA LEU A 68 -0.56 -9.53 -5.20
C LEU A 68 0.90 -10.00 -5.18
N SER A 69 1.72 -9.54 -6.13
CA SER A 69 3.15 -9.80 -6.17
C SER A 69 3.89 -9.16 -5.00
N GLY A 70 3.58 -7.91 -4.65
CA GLY A 70 4.17 -7.20 -3.52
C GLY A 70 3.87 -7.89 -2.19
N TRP A 71 2.61 -8.18 -1.93
CA TRP A 71 2.21 -8.92 -0.73
C TRP A 71 2.76 -10.33 -0.68
N GLY A 72 2.79 -11.04 -1.83
CA GLY A 72 3.42 -12.35 -1.91
C GLY A 72 4.91 -12.29 -1.57
N ALA A 73 5.63 -11.28 -2.04
CA ALA A 73 7.03 -11.04 -1.70
C ALA A 73 7.21 -10.79 -0.20
N TRP A 74 6.36 -9.93 0.38
CA TRP A 74 6.40 -9.60 1.79
C TRP A 74 6.15 -10.83 2.68
N VAL A 75 5.10 -11.60 2.41
CA VAL A 75 4.77 -12.83 3.15
C VAL A 75 5.89 -13.87 3.05
N ARG A 76 6.48 -14.04 1.86
CA ARG A 76 7.61 -14.97 1.63
C ARG A 76 8.93 -14.53 2.27
N GLY A 77 9.05 -13.26 2.65
CA GLY A 77 10.34 -12.71 3.09
C GLY A 77 11.29 -12.37 1.93
N ASP A 78 10.75 -12.08 0.75
CA ASP A 78 11.51 -11.80 -0.47
C ASP A 78 11.88 -10.32 -0.56
N LEU A 79 12.86 -9.92 0.25
CA LEU A 79 13.26 -8.53 0.39
C LEU A 79 13.84 -7.93 -0.89
N ASP A 80 14.56 -8.72 -1.70
CA ASP A 80 15.11 -8.21 -2.97
C ASP A 80 14.00 -7.74 -3.91
N LEU A 81 12.90 -8.51 -3.97
CA LEU A 81 11.75 -8.13 -4.78
C LEU A 81 11.00 -6.92 -4.18
N CYS A 82 10.98 -6.77 -2.86
CA CYS A 82 10.45 -5.56 -2.23
C CYS A 82 11.30 -4.34 -2.61
N VAL A 83 12.60 -4.39 -2.39
CA VAL A 83 13.54 -3.28 -2.63
C VAL A 83 13.46 -2.71 -4.05
N VAL A 84 13.23 -3.55 -5.06
CA VAL A 84 13.13 -3.10 -6.47
C VAL A 84 12.02 -2.07 -6.71
N ARG A 85 10.98 -2.05 -5.87
CA ARG A 85 9.82 -1.16 -6.00
C ARG A 85 10.00 0.18 -5.31
N PHE A 86 10.95 0.28 -4.39
CA PHE A 86 11.12 1.42 -3.51
C PHE A 86 12.27 2.32 -3.97
N ALA A 87 12.11 3.62 -3.78
CA ALA A 87 13.15 4.60 -4.04
C ALA A 87 14.32 4.46 -3.05
N PRO A 88 15.55 4.82 -3.45
CA PRO A 88 16.70 4.78 -2.54
C PRO A 88 16.55 5.66 -1.29
N ASP A 89 15.73 6.69 -1.37
CA ASP A 89 15.41 7.65 -0.30
C ASP A 89 14.01 7.44 0.31
N TRP A 90 13.42 6.28 0.06
CA TRP A 90 12.11 5.91 0.61
C TRP A 90 11.95 6.24 2.10
N HIS A 91 10.73 6.67 2.45
CA HIS A 91 10.34 7.03 3.80
C HIS A 91 9.11 6.22 4.24
N TYR A 92 9.16 5.63 5.43
CA TYR A 92 8.08 4.87 6.02
C TYR A 92 7.75 5.36 7.42
N ASP A 93 6.47 5.59 7.67
CA ASP A 93 5.91 5.87 8.98
C ASP A 93 5.14 4.63 9.46
N ALA A 94 5.69 3.93 10.45
CA ALA A 94 5.09 2.73 11.03
C ALA A 94 3.91 3.07 11.95
N PRO A 95 2.80 2.30 11.93
CA PRO A 95 1.71 2.49 12.87
C PRO A 95 2.18 2.17 14.30
N PRO A 96 1.85 3.04 15.28
CA PRO A 96 2.35 2.90 16.65
C PRO A 96 2.03 1.55 17.30
N GLU A 97 0.88 0.98 16.98
CA GLU A 97 0.39 -0.28 17.54
C GLU A 97 1.16 -1.52 17.06
N TRP A 98 1.98 -1.37 16.02
CA TRP A 98 2.80 -2.46 15.49
C TRP A 98 4.23 -2.44 16.04
N LEU A 99 4.59 -1.33 16.69
CA LEU A 99 5.91 -1.15 17.23
C LEU A 99 6.02 -1.90 18.55
N VAL A 100 7.05 -2.73 18.68
CA VAL A 100 7.48 -3.28 19.95
C VAL A 100 8.53 -2.34 20.58
N ALA A 101 8.78 -2.49 21.85
CA ALA A 101 9.74 -1.64 22.55
C ALA A 101 11.12 -1.65 21.86
N GLY A 102 11.62 -0.47 21.53
CA GLY A 102 12.91 -0.27 20.88
C GLY A 102 12.87 -0.16 19.34
N MET A 103 11.73 -0.44 18.69
CA MET A 103 11.61 -0.23 17.26
C MET A 103 11.45 1.27 16.92
N PRO A 104 12.15 1.78 15.88
CA PRO A 104 11.90 3.12 15.37
C PRO A 104 10.48 3.28 14.82
N SER A 105 9.91 4.48 14.92
CA SER A 105 8.64 4.82 14.27
C SER A 105 8.82 5.24 12.82
N VAL A 106 10.03 5.50 12.39
CA VAL A 106 10.37 6.00 11.03
C VAL A 106 11.56 5.24 10.49
N TYR A 107 11.45 4.78 9.27
CA TYR A 107 12.53 4.12 8.52
C TYR A 107 12.81 4.86 7.21
N ARG A 108 14.07 4.86 6.77
CA ARG A 108 14.49 5.61 5.56
C ARG A 108 15.38 4.80 4.66
N GLY A 109 15.12 4.91 3.36
CA GLY A 109 15.91 4.30 2.29
C GLY A 109 15.89 2.78 2.32
N HIS A 110 16.68 2.17 1.44
CA HIS A 110 16.76 0.72 1.35
C HIS A 110 17.34 0.06 2.60
N THR A 111 18.18 0.75 3.36
CA THR A 111 18.69 0.26 4.65
C THR A 111 17.57 0.19 5.66
N GLY A 112 16.81 1.27 5.84
CA GLY A 112 15.66 1.29 6.75
C GLY A 112 14.57 0.28 6.34
N LEU A 113 14.35 0.07 5.03
CA LEU A 113 13.43 -0.97 4.56
C LEU A 113 13.89 -2.37 5.02
N ARG A 114 15.21 -2.65 4.96
CA ARG A 114 15.77 -3.94 5.41
C ARG A 114 15.66 -4.10 6.92
N GLU A 115 15.93 -3.06 7.67
CA GLU A 115 15.81 -3.01 9.13
C GLU A 115 14.34 -3.25 9.55
N TRP A 116 13.41 -2.44 9.04
CA TRP A 116 11.98 -2.62 9.28
C TRP A 116 11.51 -4.04 9.02
N PHE A 117 11.88 -4.59 7.86
CA PHE A 117 11.49 -5.92 7.46
C PHE A 117 12.04 -7.01 8.39
N ALA A 118 13.30 -6.88 8.84
CA ALA A 118 13.92 -7.81 9.77
C ALA A 118 13.26 -7.75 11.16
N GLU A 119 13.09 -6.53 11.70
CA GLU A 119 12.50 -6.30 13.02
C GLU A 119 11.04 -6.76 13.08
N LEU A 120 10.26 -6.45 12.03
CA LEU A 120 8.88 -6.91 11.94
C LEU A 120 8.79 -8.44 11.95
N ARG A 121 9.65 -9.12 11.20
CA ARG A 121 9.66 -10.58 11.14
C ARG A 121 10.25 -11.24 12.39
N GLU A 122 11.10 -10.56 13.11
CA GLU A 122 11.58 -11.01 14.42
C GLU A 122 10.46 -10.90 15.47
N ALA A 123 9.71 -9.80 15.45
CA ALA A 123 8.63 -9.55 16.41
C ALA A 123 7.38 -10.39 16.12
N TRP A 124 7.04 -10.58 14.86
CA TRP A 124 5.76 -11.14 14.43
C TRP A 124 5.87 -12.33 13.48
N GLU A 125 4.99 -13.30 13.68
CA GLU A 125 4.65 -14.35 12.72
C GLU A 125 3.39 -13.95 11.96
N ILE A 126 3.44 -14.01 10.62
CA ILE A 126 2.29 -13.73 9.77
C ILE A 126 1.47 -15.01 9.67
N LEU A 127 0.28 -15.03 10.28
CA LEU A 127 -0.64 -16.18 10.25
C LEU A 127 -1.53 -16.13 9.01
N ASP A 128 -2.01 -14.94 8.64
CA ASP A 128 -2.84 -14.72 7.45
C ASP A 128 -2.62 -13.32 6.89
N HIS A 129 -2.76 -13.19 5.59
CA HIS A 129 -2.73 -11.92 4.88
C HIS A 129 -3.71 -11.99 3.70
N THR A 130 -4.89 -11.42 3.89
CA THR A 130 -5.97 -11.45 2.91
C THR A 130 -6.10 -10.10 2.21
N PRO A 131 -5.61 -9.97 0.95
CA PRO A 131 -5.78 -8.77 0.16
C PRO A 131 -7.25 -8.61 -0.25
N LEU A 132 -7.79 -7.38 -0.14
CA LEU A 132 -9.19 -7.09 -0.40
C LEU A 132 -9.40 -6.13 -1.57
N GLU A 133 -8.63 -5.04 -1.63
CA GLU A 133 -8.87 -3.98 -2.58
C GLU A 133 -7.62 -3.16 -2.89
N VAL A 134 -7.53 -2.67 -4.13
CA VAL A 134 -6.61 -1.61 -4.55
C VAL A 134 -7.42 -0.35 -4.80
N VAL A 135 -7.03 0.76 -4.18
CA VAL A 135 -7.62 2.09 -4.38
C VAL A 135 -6.59 2.96 -5.08
N ASP A 136 -6.89 3.35 -6.30
CA ASP A 136 -6.00 4.09 -7.21
C ASP A 136 -6.45 5.55 -7.30
N ALA A 137 -5.64 6.46 -6.80
CA ALA A 137 -5.82 7.91 -6.88
C ALA A 137 -4.69 8.57 -7.72
N GLY A 138 -4.18 7.87 -8.74
CA GLY A 138 -3.11 8.38 -9.62
C GLY A 138 -1.73 8.02 -9.09
N ASP A 139 -1.02 9.00 -8.57
CA ASP A 139 0.33 8.80 -7.99
C ASP A 139 0.29 8.38 -6.51
N VAL A 140 -0.90 8.28 -5.93
CA VAL A 140 -1.12 7.74 -4.59
C VAL A 140 -2.02 6.52 -4.70
N ILE A 141 -1.59 5.40 -4.12
CA ILE A 141 -2.32 4.14 -4.18
C ILE A 141 -2.46 3.59 -2.77
N ALA A 142 -3.65 3.13 -2.41
CA ALA A 142 -3.83 2.37 -1.19
C ALA A 142 -4.12 0.89 -1.47
N PHE A 143 -3.55 0.05 -0.64
CA PHE A 143 -3.86 -1.37 -0.59
C PHE A 143 -4.59 -1.66 0.73
N LEU A 144 -5.81 -2.19 0.61
CA LEU A 144 -6.62 -2.57 1.76
C LEU A 144 -6.59 -4.09 1.93
N CYS A 145 -6.22 -4.54 3.12
CA CYS A 145 -6.17 -5.95 3.45
C CYS A 145 -6.59 -6.23 4.90
N LYS A 146 -6.78 -7.50 5.22
CA LYS A 146 -6.81 -8.01 6.58
C LYS A 146 -5.51 -8.75 6.84
N ILE A 147 -5.00 -8.61 8.05
CA ILE A 147 -3.79 -9.29 8.48
C ILE A 147 -4.03 -9.92 9.85
N ARG A 148 -3.53 -11.15 10.03
CA ARG A 148 -3.46 -11.80 11.32
C ARG A 148 -2.02 -12.12 11.63
N LEU A 149 -1.57 -11.60 12.76
CA LEU A 149 -0.20 -11.73 13.26
C LEU A 149 -0.20 -12.45 14.59
N ARG A 150 0.91 -13.10 14.92
CA ARG A 150 1.18 -13.61 16.25
C ARG A 150 2.52 -13.07 16.74
N GLY A 151 2.54 -12.48 17.93
CA GLY A 151 3.79 -12.07 18.57
C GLY A 151 4.65 -13.29 18.88
N ARG A 152 5.88 -13.34 18.36
CA ARG A 152 6.75 -14.50 18.53
C ARG A 152 7.14 -14.77 19.97
N THR A 153 7.32 -13.71 20.75
CA THR A 153 7.67 -13.82 22.18
C THR A 153 6.45 -13.96 23.08
N SER A 154 5.39 -13.18 22.80
CA SER A 154 4.19 -13.12 23.66
C SER A 154 3.17 -14.18 23.35
N GLY A 155 3.16 -14.74 22.12
CA GLY A 155 2.11 -15.61 21.60
C GLY A 155 0.77 -14.92 21.36
N ILE A 156 0.65 -13.60 21.61
CA ILE A 156 -0.58 -12.83 21.44
C ILE A 156 -0.89 -12.72 19.94
N GLU A 157 -2.12 -13.05 19.57
CA GLU A 157 -2.61 -12.87 18.21
C GLU A 157 -3.26 -11.50 18.03
N LEU A 158 -2.97 -10.86 16.92
CA LEU A 158 -3.53 -9.59 16.48
C LEU A 158 -4.25 -9.77 15.16
N ASP A 159 -5.57 -9.55 15.15
CA ASP A 159 -6.36 -9.40 13.94
C ASP A 159 -6.52 -7.91 13.63
N SER A 160 -6.02 -7.45 12.48
CA SER A 160 -6.08 -6.04 12.11
C SER A 160 -6.57 -5.85 10.69
N ARG A 161 -7.20 -4.69 10.47
CA ARG A 161 -7.38 -4.10 9.16
C ARG A 161 -6.13 -3.31 8.84
N LEU A 162 -5.54 -3.56 7.68
CA LEU A 162 -4.36 -2.84 7.23
C LEU A 162 -4.70 -2.05 5.98
N GLY A 163 -4.48 -0.74 6.03
CA GLY A 163 -4.49 0.14 4.89
C GLY A 163 -3.08 0.65 4.63
N GLN A 164 -2.43 0.18 3.57
CA GLN A 164 -1.10 0.63 3.18
C GLN A 164 -1.23 1.70 2.10
N VAL A 165 -0.71 2.89 2.36
CA VAL A 165 -0.73 4.02 1.42
C VAL A 165 0.65 4.27 0.88
N PHE A 166 0.76 4.27 -0.44
CA PHE A 166 2.01 4.43 -1.18
C PHE A 166 1.96 5.68 -2.05
N TRP A 167 2.96 6.54 -1.92
CA TRP A 167 3.21 7.68 -2.82
C TRP A 167 4.27 7.27 -3.84
N ILE A 168 3.98 7.49 -5.10
CA ILE A 168 4.80 7.01 -6.23
C ILE A 168 5.31 8.21 -7.02
N GLU A 169 6.63 8.33 -7.10
CA GLU A 169 7.29 9.31 -7.93
C GLU A 169 8.29 8.64 -8.87
N GLY A 170 8.31 9.06 -10.12
CA GLY A 170 9.23 8.48 -11.09
C GLY A 170 9.07 6.98 -11.33
N GLY A 171 7.95 6.37 -10.89
CA GLY A 171 7.67 4.95 -11.00
C GLY A 171 8.17 4.12 -9.81
N LEU A 172 8.67 4.76 -8.76
CA LEU A 172 9.10 4.13 -7.51
C LEU A 172 8.26 4.63 -6.34
N ILE A 173 8.12 3.80 -5.33
CA ILE A 173 7.49 4.18 -4.06
C ILE A 173 8.51 5.03 -3.28
N VAL A 174 8.17 6.30 -3.06
CA VAL A 174 9.02 7.25 -2.31
C VAL A 174 8.60 7.34 -0.85
N ARG A 175 7.33 7.08 -0.57
CA ARG A 175 6.78 7.11 0.79
C ARG A 175 5.76 6.00 0.96
N GLU A 176 5.72 5.45 2.16
CA GLU A 176 4.71 4.51 2.62
C GLU A 176 4.23 4.91 4.01
N ARG A 177 2.95 4.72 4.25
CA ARG A 177 2.35 4.83 5.57
C ARG A 177 1.27 3.77 5.73
N ASP A 178 1.33 3.07 6.83
CA ASP A 178 0.34 2.07 7.20
C ASP A 178 -0.66 2.63 8.21
N PHE A 179 -1.89 2.12 8.12
CA PHE A 179 -3.01 2.48 8.98
C PHE A 179 -3.73 1.21 9.42
N SER A 180 -4.07 1.12 10.69
CA SER A 180 -4.93 0.06 11.24
C SER A 180 -6.43 0.30 11.01
N ASP A 181 -6.79 1.44 10.44
CA ASP A 181 -8.13 1.81 10.03
C ASP A 181 -8.19 2.17 8.53
N TRP A 182 -9.10 1.52 7.79
CA TRP A 182 -9.24 1.76 6.36
C TRP A 182 -9.78 3.15 6.03
N ASP A 183 -10.64 3.73 6.89
CA ASP A 183 -11.18 5.07 6.65
C ASP A 183 -10.09 6.13 6.82
N GLU A 184 -9.11 5.92 7.71
CA GLU A 184 -7.92 6.76 7.81
C GLU A 184 -7.02 6.64 6.58
N ALA A 185 -6.79 5.42 6.09
CA ALA A 185 -6.06 5.20 4.85
C ALA A 185 -6.74 5.88 3.66
N LEU A 186 -8.06 5.78 3.54
CA LEU A 186 -8.84 6.42 2.47
C LEU A 186 -8.79 7.96 2.58
N ARG A 187 -8.87 8.52 3.79
CA ARG A 187 -8.70 9.98 4.01
C ARG A 187 -7.32 10.46 3.59
N ALA A 188 -6.28 9.65 3.79
CA ALA A 188 -4.93 9.99 3.32
C ALA A 188 -4.81 10.08 1.78
N LEU A 189 -5.73 9.42 1.04
CA LEU A 189 -5.86 9.56 -0.42
C LEU A 189 -6.77 10.73 -0.84
N GLY A 190 -7.36 11.48 0.11
CA GLY A 190 -8.39 12.48 -0.20
C GLY A 190 -9.74 11.86 -0.60
N VAL A 191 -9.99 10.61 -0.25
CA VAL A 191 -11.25 9.89 -0.54
C VAL A 191 -12.23 10.11 0.61
N PRO A 192 -13.44 10.64 0.37
CA PRO A 192 -14.43 10.76 1.43
C PRO A 192 -14.84 9.38 1.95
N THR A 193 -14.95 9.27 3.26
CA THR A 193 -15.38 8.03 3.93
C THR A 193 -16.89 7.87 3.84
N LYS A 194 -17.39 6.65 4.08
CA LYS A 194 -18.84 6.40 4.11
C LYS A 194 -19.58 7.24 5.15
N ALA A 195 -18.93 7.58 6.26
CA ALA A 195 -19.49 8.43 7.29
C ALA A 195 -19.68 9.89 6.82
N GLU A 196 -18.73 10.40 6.06
CA GLU A 196 -18.75 11.76 5.50
C GLU A 196 -19.82 11.89 4.41
N VAL A 197 -19.91 10.90 3.50
CA VAL A 197 -20.95 10.86 2.46
C VAL A 197 -22.36 10.73 3.08
N GLY A 198 -22.53 9.91 4.12
CA GLY A 198 -23.81 9.76 4.82
C GLY A 198 -24.21 10.99 5.64
N GLY A 199 -23.25 11.76 6.15
CA GLY A 199 -23.47 13.01 6.86
C GLY A 199 -23.93 14.16 5.96
N GLU A 200 -23.38 14.23 4.74
CA GLU A 200 -23.73 15.24 3.74
C GLU A 200 -25.15 15.03 3.17
N GLN A 201 -25.53 13.76 2.92
CA GLN A 201 -26.90 13.42 2.51
C GLN A 201 -27.96 13.77 3.56
N ARG A 202 -27.64 13.64 4.86
CA ARG A 202 -28.57 14.04 5.93
C ARG A 202 -28.74 15.55 6.07
N ARG A 203 -27.72 16.35 5.72
CA ARG A 203 -27.80 17.83 5.74
C ARG A 203 -28.63 18.38 4.59
N ILE A 204 -28.67 17.69 3.45
CA ILE A 204 -29.42 18.11 2.25
C ILE A 204 -30.92 17.74 2.39
N THR A 205 -31.28 16.78 3.24
CA THR A 205 -32.65 16.29 3.41
C THR A 205 -33.37 16.84 4.65
N SER A 206 -32.77 17.76 5.39
CA SER A 206 -33.45 18.46 6.51
C SER A 206 -34.09 19.75 5.99
N PRO A 207 -35.44 19.89 6.10
CA PRO A 207 -36.18 21.07 5.64
C PRO A 207 -35.88 22.31 6.50
#